data_a3546237e3bcf70402c861ca619cff90
#
_entry.id   a3546237e3bcf70402c861ca619cff90
#
_cell.length_a   1.000
_cell.length_b   1.000
_cell.length_c   1.000
_cell.angle_alpha   90.00
_cell.angle_beta   90.00
_cell.angle_gamma   90.00
#
_symmetry.space_group_name_H-M   'P 1'
#
loop_
_entity.id
_entity.type
_entity.pdbx_description
1 polymer ?
#
loop_
_entity_poly.entity_id
_entity_poly.type
_entity_poly.pdbx_seq_one_letter_code
_entity_poly.pdbx_strand_id
1 'polypeptide(L)'
;MSLCWVVTGANRGIGLEFAKQLIARGDRVIATVRDAKRAGALRDMAQAAAGTLEIFACDTASDSGVESFCRAVGERAVDVLINNAGVIGSMTSLEELDFADITHTFDVNALGPLRVTRGLLGALERSATRRVVSISSGMGSIADNANGGAYGYRLSKAALIMANRSMSVDLRERGFTCVVLNPGWVQTDMGGSQAPLPVDRSVRSMLDLIDRLTPQDNGRFLNVTGNDFPW
;
A
#
# COMPACT_ATOMS: atom_id res chain seq x y z
N MET A 1 -10.17 2.20 -20.73
CA MET A 1 -8.76 1.85 -21.02
C MET A 1 -8.23 1.06 -19.84
N SER A 2 -7.43 0.03 -20.08
CA SER A 2 -6.76 -0.74 -19.01
C SER A 2 -5.67 0.11 -18.37
N LEU A 3 -5.66 0.22 -17.03
CA LEU A 3 -4.63 0.93 -16.27
C LEU A 3 -3.50 -0.02 -15.87
N CYS A 4 -2.32 0.54 -15.60
CA CYS A 4 -1.17 -0.16 -15.07
C CYS A 4 -1.00 0.16 -13.57
N TRP A 5 -1.11 -0.85 -12.73
CA TRP A 5 -1.06 -0.74 -11.28
C TRP A 5 0.20 -1.39 -10.73
N VAL A 6 0.88 -0.71 -9.83
CA VAL A 6 1.90 -1.34 -8.98
C VAL A 6 1.27 -1.61 -7.62
N VAL A 7 1.36 -2.85 -7.14
CA VAL A 7 0.88 -3.26 -5.80
C VAL A 7 2.03 -3.85 -5.02
N THR A 8 2.44 -3.20 -3.92
CA THR A 8 3.48 -3.74 -3.05
C THR A 8 2.93 -4.72 -2.03
N GLY A 9 3.70 -5.79 -1.72
CA GLY A 9 3.28 -6.80 -0.75
C GLY A 9 2.07 -7.62 -1.21
N ALA A 10 2.05 -8.03 -2.48
CA ALA A 10 0.89 -8.66 -3.13
C ALA A 10 0.77 -10.17 -2.92
N ASN A 11 1.58 -10.82 -2.07
CA ASN A 11 1.59 -12.28 -1.92
C ASN A 11 0.49 -12.84 -1.02
N ARG A 12 -0.22 -12.00 -0.25
CA ARG A 12 -1.31 -12.38 0.68
C ARG A 12 -2.22 -11.20 1.02
N GLY A 13 -3.32 -11.51 1.70
CA GLY A 13 -4.21 -10.52 2.31
C GLY A 13 -4.72 -9.47 1.31
N ILE A 14 -4.73 -8.23 1.73
CA ILE A 14 -5.22 -7.08 0.95
C ILE A 14 -4.48 -6.94 -0.38
N GLY A 15 -3.15 -7.09 -0.40
CA GLY A 15 -2.35 -6.94 -1.63
C GLY A 15 -2.65 -8.02 -2.68
N LEU A 16 -2.85 -9.27 -2.25
CA LEU A 16 -3.26 -10.36 -3.15
C LEU A 16 -4.66 -10.14 -3.71
N GLU A 17 -5.57 -9.68 -2.88
CA GLU A 17 -6.94 -9.40 -3.31
C GLU A 17 -7.01 -8.20 -4.27
N PHE A 18 -6.17 -7.16 -4.07
CA PHE A 18 -6.00 -6.10 -5.08
C PHE A 18 -5.58 -6.69 -6.42
N ALA A 19 -4.53 -7.50 -6.47
CA ALA A 19 -4.07 -8.11 -7.71
C ALA A 19 -5.19 -8.91 -8.38
N LYS A 20 -5.93 -9.73 -7.61
CA LYS A 20 -7.04 -10.55 -8.12
C LYS A 20 -8.15 -9.71 -8.74
N GLN A 21 -8.65 -8.68 -8.04
CA GLN A 21 -9.76 -7.87 -8.55
C GLN A 21 -9.32 -6.99 -9.73
N LEU A 22 -8.10 -6.45 -9.72
CA LEU A 22 -7.55 -5.66 -10.83
C LEU A 22 -7.43 -6.50 -12.11
N ILE A 23 -6.90 -7.73 -12.01
CA ILE A 23 -6.81 -8.64 -13.16
C ILE A 23 -8.20 -9.01 -13.68
N ALA A 24 -9.14 -9.31 -12.77
CA ALA A 24 -10.51 -9.70 -13.15
C ALA A 24 -11.25 -8.59 -13.92
N ARG A 25 -10.89 -7.33 -13.71
CA ARG A 25 -11.46 -6.19 -14.46
C ARG A 25 -10.64 -5.78 -15.69
N GLY A 26 -9.58 -6.54 -16.03
CA GLY A 26 -8.78 -6.36 -17.24
C GLY A 26 -7.66 -5.32 -17.12
N ASP A 27 -7.27 -4.94 -15.92
CA ASP A 27 -6.11 -4.07 -15.68
C ASP A 27 -4.79 -4.84 -15.70
N ARG A 28 -3.68 -4.11 -15.92
CA ARG A 28 -2.33 -4.65 -15.80
C ARG A 28 -1.80 -4.44 -14.40
N VAL A 29 -1.19 -5.48 -13.82
CA VAL A 29 -0.68 -5.46 -12.45
C VAL A 29 0.80 -5.81 -12.43
N ILE A 30 1.59 -4.95 -11.84
CA ILE A 30 2.97 -5.17 -11.43
C ILE A 30 2.93 -5.42 -9.91
N ALA A 31 2.97 -6.68 -9.53
CA ALA A 31 2.93 -7.10 -8.14
C ALA A 31 4.32 -7.24 -7.57
N THR A 32 4.57 -6.72 -6.36
CA THR A 32 5.83 -6.99 -5.69
C THR A 32 5.65 -7.88 -4.47
N VAL A 33 6.62 -8.73 -4.24
CA VAL A 33 6.72 -9.64 -3.10
C VAL A 33 8.15 -9.62 -2.57
N ARG A 34 8.34 -9.75 -1.25
CA ARG A 34 9.68 -9.81 -0.67
C ARG A 34 10.42 -11.08 -1.10
N ASP A 35 9.74 -12.20 -1.12
CA ASP A 35 10.27 -13.49 -1.56
C ASP A 35 9.37 -14.11 -2.65
N ALA A 36 9.87 -14.14 -3.87
CA ALA A 36 9.14 -14.71 -5.00
C ALA A 36 8.83 -16.20 -4.83
N LYS A 37 9.59 -16.94 -4.00
CA LYS A 37 9.31 -18.35 -3.71
C LYS A 37 8.04 -18.56 -2.90
N ARG A 38 7.62 -17.54 -2.12
CA ARG A 38 6.41 -17.58 -1.28
C ARG A 38 5.17 -16.97 -1.95
N ALA A 39 5.20 -16.80 -3.26
CA ALA A 39 4.12 -16.18 -4.02
C ALA A 39 3.28 -17.23 -4.81
N GLY A 40 3.02 -18.41 -4.23
CA GLY A 40 2.32 -19.51 -4.93
C GLY A 40 1.02 -19.07 -5.59
N ALA A 41 0.06 -18.58 -4.81
CA ALA A 41 -1.23 -18.11 -5.33
C ALA A 41 -1.11 -17.01 -6.40
N LEU A 42 -0.16 -16.09 -6.22
CA LEU A 42 0.08 -15.02 -7.19
C LEU A 42 0.68 -15.55 -8.50
N ARG A 43 1.52 -16.58 -8.43
CA ARG A 43 2.08 -17.24 -9.63
C ARG A 43 1.01 -18.02 -10.41
N ASP A 44 0.14 -18.75 -9.69
CA ASP A 44 -0.97 -19.46 -10.31
C ASP A 44 -1.87 -18.47 -11.07
N MET A 45 -2.14 -17.32 -10.47
CA MET A 45 -2.86 -16.24 -11.11
C MET A 45 -2.12 -15.68 -12.33
N ALA A 46 -0.78 -15.48 -12.24
CA ALA A 46 0.01 -14.96 -13.36
C ALA A 46 0.02 -15.91 -14.56
N GLN A 47 0.05 -17.23 -14.33
CA GLN A 47 -0.07 -18.22 -15.39
C GLN A 47 -1.43 -18.15 -16.10
N ALA A 48 -2.51 -17.92 -15.35
CA ALA A 48 -3.87 -17.79 -15.90
C ALA A 48 -4.14 -16.42 -16.54
N ALA A 49 -3.40 -15.39 -16.13
CA ALA A 49 -3.69 -13.99 -16.47
C ALA A 49 -3.07 -13.52 -17.80
N ALA A 50 -2.53 -14.42 -18.63
CA ALA A 50 -2.07 -14.15 -20.00
C ALA A 50 -1.20 -12.86 -20.15
N GLY A 51 -0.28 -12.61 -19.23
CA GLY A 51 0.65 -11.47 -19.29
C GLY A 51 0.13 -10.15 -18.71
N THR A 52 -1.07 -10.14 -18.10
CA THR A 52 -1.57 -8.95 -17.39
C THR A 52 -1.05 -8.82 -15.96
N LEU A 53 -0.40 -9.87 -15.41
CA LEU A 53 0.24 -9.88 -14.10
C LEU A 53 1.73 -10.20 -14.22
N GLU A 54 2.56 -9.27 -13.76
CA GLU A 54 3.99 -9.48 -13.59
C GLU A 54 4.35 -9.47 -12.09
N ILE A 55 5.28 -10.34 -11.69
CA ILE A 55 5.69 -10.48 -10.28
C ILE A 55 7.18 -10.18 -10.16
N PHE A 56 7.51 -9.24 -9.28
CA PHE A 56 8.90 -8.84 -9.00
C PHE A 56 9.25 -9.05 -7.53
N ALA A 57 10.50 -9.43 -7.27
CA ALA A 57 11.05 -9.37 -5.92
C ALA A 57 11.34 -7.91 -5.56
N CYS A 58 10.85 -7.47 -4.41
CA CYS A 58 11.14 -6.15 -3.85
C CYS A 58 10.99 -6.20 -2.33
N ASP A 59 12.09 -6.09 -1.62
CA ASP A 59 12.07 -5.76 -0.20
C ASP A 59 12.01 -4.24 -0.05
N THR A 60 10.88 -3.73 0.43
CA THR A 60 10.64 -2.28 0.57
C THR A 60 11.48 -1.64 1.67
N ALA A 61 12.06 -2.44 2.59
CA ALA A 61 13.02 -1.98 3.59
C ALA A 61 14.46 -1.91 3.06
N SER A 62 14.72 -2.35 1.81
CA SER A 62 16.04 -2.36 1.19
C SER A 62 16.13 -1.34 0.05
N ASP A 63 17.06 -0.38 0.15
CA ASP A 63 17.29 0.58 -0.93
C ASP A 63 17.67 -0.14 -2.23
N SER A 64 18.59 -1.11 -2.18
CA SER A 64 19.02 -1.89 -3.35
C SER A 64 17.89 -2.78 -3.91
N GLY A 65 17.02 -3.30 -3.04
CA GLY A 65 15.84 -4.07 -3.43
C GLY A 65 14.85 -3.21 -4.22
N VAL A 66 14.57 -2.01 -3.73
CA VAL A 66 13.69 -1.04 -4.40
C VAL A 66 14.31 -0.54 -5.71
N GLU A 67 15.60 -0.19 -5.72
CA GLU A 67 16.29 0.22 -6.95
C GLU A 67 16.27 -0.86 -8.04
N SER A 68 16.50 -2.11 -7.66
CA SER A 68 16.44 -3.23 -8.59
C SER A 68 15.04 -3.41 -9.19
N PHE A 69 14.02 -3.30 -8.36
CA PHE A 69 12.62 -3.32 -8.79
C PHE A 69 12.31 -2.16 -9.74
N CYS A 70 12.68 -0.93 -9.40
CA CYS A 70 12.43 0.24 -10.24
C CYS A 70 13.14 0.14 -11.60
N ARG A 71 14.36 -0.39 -11.64
CA ARG A 71 15.04 -0.69 -12.90
C ARG A 71 14.29 -1.73 -13.75
N ALA A 72 13.72 -2.75 -13.10
CA ALA A 72 12.92 -3.77 -13.79
C ALA A 72 11.58 -3.21 -14.32
N VAL A 73 10.99 -2.21 -13.67
CA VAL A 73 9.84 -1.46 -14.23
C VAL A 73 10.24 -0.70 -15.48
N GLY A 74 11.44 -0.10 -15.52
CA GLY A 74 12.00 0.55 -16.71
C GLY A 74 11.15 1.71 -17.21
N GLU A 75 10.95 1.77 -18.54
CA GLU A 75 10.25 2.86 -19.24
C GLU A 75 8.71 2.73 -19.20
N ARG A 76 8.15 1.77 -18.48
CA ARG A 76 6.69 1.59 -18.39
C ARG A 76 6.04 2.79 -17.71
N ALA A 77 4.87 3.19 -18.22
CA ALA A 77 3.99 4.10 -17.48
C ALA A 77 3.24 3.33 -16.39
N VAL A 78 3.19 3.90 -15.19
CA VAL A 78 2.43 3.40 -14.05
C VAL A 78 1.33 4.41 -13.74
N ASP A 79 0.09 3.96 -13.75
CA ASP A 79 -1.07 4.82 -13.51
C ASP A 79 -1.34 5.00 -12.02
N VAL A 80 -1.25 3.89 -11.26
CA VAL A 80 -1.54 3.87 -9.83
C VAL A 80 -0.48 3.06 -9.10
N LEU A 81 0.09 3.63 -8.05
CA LEU A 81 0.92 2.93 -7.06
C LEU A 81 0.11 2.69 -5.80
N ILE A 82 -0.02 1.41 -5.39
CA ILE A 82 -0.58 1.01 -4.09
C ILE A 82 0.58 0.58 -3.17
N ASN A 83 0.96 1.44 -2.24
CA ASN A 83 1.85 1.13 -1.14
C ASN A 83 1.08 0.35 -0.08
N ASN A 84 1.06 -0.99 -0.23
CA ASN A 84 0.34 -1.91 0.65
C ASN A 84 1.28 -2.75 1.52
N ALA A 85 2.53 -2.97 1.11
CA ALA A 85 3.49 -3.75 1.91
C ALA A 85 3.57 -3.22 3.35
N GLY A 86 3.47 -4.14 4.31
CA GLY A 86 3.51 -3.78 5.73
C GLY A 86 3.60 -4.98 6.65
N VAL A 87 4.05 -4.71 7.87
CA VAL A 87 4.14 -5.66 8.98
C VAL A 87 3.46 -5.08 10.21
N ILE A 88 2.97 -5.96 11.11
CA ILE A 88 2.30 -5.50 12.32
C ILE A 88 3.29 -5.26 13.48
N GLY A 89 4.45 -5.93 13.44
CA GLY A 89 5.39 -5.90 14.55
C GLY A 89 4.81 -6.49 15.84
N SER A 90 5.44 -6.16 16.97
CA SER A 90 5.01 -6.59 18.29
C SER A 90 3.88 -5.71 18.82
N MET A 91 2.86 -6.34 19.39
CA MET A 91 1.67 -5.67 19.97
C MET A 91 1.82 -5.52 21.49
N THR A 92 3.01 -5.07 21.94
CA THR A 92 3.39 -5.03 23.36
C THR A 92 2.97 -3.74 24.07
N SER A 93 3.00 -3.78 25.40
CA SER A 93 2.85 -2.62 26.30
C SER A 93 4.10 -1.74 26.29
N LEU A 94 4.07 -0.63 27.03
CA LEU A 94 5.21 0.28 27.14
C LEU A 94 6.42 -0.38 27.82
N GLU A 95 6.16 -1.25 28.77
CA GLU A 95 7.19 -1.94 29.57
C GLU A 95 7.95 -3.02 28.79
N GLU A 96 7.35 -3.51 27.69
CA GLU A 96 7.85 -4.67 26.93
C GLU A 96 8.32 -4.26 25.52
N LEU A 97 8.69 -3.00 25.33
CA LEU A 97 9.09 -2.49 24.00
C LEU A 97 10.38 -3.13 23.51
N ASP A 98 10.32 -3.65 22.29
CA ASP A 98 11.47 -4.01 21.47
C ASP A 98 11.75 -2.91 20.45
N PHE A 99 12.77 -2.11 20.69
CA PHE A 99 13.13 -0.99 19.80
C PHE A 99 13.66 -1.47 18.44
N ALA A 100 14.25 -2.66 18.35
CA ALA A 100 14.67 -3.23 17.07
C ALA A 100 13.45 -3.59 16.21
N ASP A 101 12.41 -4.20 16.80
CA ASP A 101 11.15 -4.48 16.14
C ASP A 101 10.41 -3.20 15.74
N ILE A 102 10.39 -2.19 16.62
CA ILE A 102 9.80 -0.87 16.30
C ILE A 102 10.50 -0.25 15.09
N THR A 103 11.83 -0.26 15.09
CA THR A 103 12.64 0.29 13.99
C THR A 103 12.38 -0.45 12.68
N HIS A 104 12.35 -1.78 12.73
CA HIS A 104 12.03 -2.59 11.55
C HIS A 104 10.60 -2.31 11.04
N THR A 105 9.62 -2.26 11.95
CA THR A 105 8.22 -1.96 11.60
C THR A 105 8.09 -0.57 10.96
N PHE A 106 8.79 0.42 11.49
CA PHE A 106 8.84 1.78 10.95
C PHE A 106 9.48 1.80 9.55
N ASP A 107 10.58 1.10 9.38
CA ASP A 107 11.31 1.03 8.11
C ASP A 107 10.45 0.43 7.00
N VAL A 108 9.78 -0.68 7.26
CA VAL A 108 8.88 -1.32 6.29
C VAL A 108 7.65 -0.46 6.00
N ASN A 109 6.96 0.01 7.06
CA ASN A 109 5.61 0.60 6.93
C ASN A 109 5.62 2.08 6.54
N ALA A 110 6.68 2.83 6.87
CA ALA A 110 6.77 4.26 6.63
C ALA A 110 7.84 4.62 5.59
N LEU A 111 9.08 4.16 5.76
CA LEU A 111 10.17 4.48 4.83
C LEU A 111 10.05 3.68 3.54
N GLY A 112 9.58 2.42 3.59
CA GLY A 112 9.33 1.59 2.42
C GLY A 112 8.46 2.27 1.36
N PRO A 113 7.26 2.78 1.69
CA PRO A 113 6.42 3.57 0.79
C PRO A 113 7.13 4.80 0.19
N LEU A 114 7.95 5.50 0.97
CA LEU A 114 8.73 6.63 0.47
C LEU A 114 9.78 6.20 -0.56
N ARG A 115 10.53 5.11 -0.26
CA ARG A 115 11.52 4.54 -1.20
C ARG A 115 10.88 4.16 -2.52
N VAL A 116 9.79 3.38 -2.46
CA VAL A 116 9.09 2.90 -3.65
C VAL A 116 8.51 4.05 -4.45
N THR A 117 7.83 5.00 -3.80
CA THR A 117 7.26 6.16 -4.49
C THR A 117 8.34 6.99 -5.16
N ARG A 118 9.44 7.32 -4.44
CA ARG A 118 10.58 8.04 -4.99
C ARG A 118 11.17 7.32 -6.21
N GLY A 119 11.38 6.01 -6.12
CA GLY A 119 11.96 5.23 -7.20
C GLY A 119 11.08 5.11 -8.44
N LEU A 120 9.75 5.19 -8.26
CA LEU A 120 8.77 5.10 -9.36
C LEU A 120 8.28 6.47 -9.87
N LEU A 121 8.79 7.60 -9.36
CA LEU A 121 8.31 8.92 -9.78
C LEU A 121 8.29 9.09 -11.31
N GLY A 122 9.38 8.74 -12.00
CA GLY A 122 9.44 8.84 -13.46
C GLY A 122 8.43 7.92 -14.17
N ALA A 123 8.17 6.72 -13.63
CA ALA A 123 7.15 5.82 -14.18
C ALA A 123 5.73 6.38 -14.01
N LEU A 124 5.45 6.98 -12.84
CA LEU A 124 4.17 7.62 -12.53
C LEU A 124 3.96 8.89 -13.38
N GLU A 125 5.00 9.67 -13.62
CA GLU A 125 4.92 10.88 -14.47
C GLU A 125 4.61 10.59 -15.94
N ARG A 126 4.98 9.41 -16.43
CA ARG A 126 4.63 8.97 -17.79
C ARG A 126 3.13 8.68 -17.96
N SER A 127 2.39 8.56 -16.86
CA SER A 127 0.92 8.42 -16.88
C SER A 127 0.23 9.78 -16.73
N ALA A 128 -0.99 9.89 -17.27
CA ALA A 128 -1.88 11.01 -16.99
C ALA A 128 -2.59 10.86 -15.61
N THR A 129 -2.64 9.67 -15.05
CA THR A 129 -3.42 9.36 -13.82
C THR A 129 -2.69 9.77 -12.54
N ARG A 130 -1.40 9.43 -12.40
CA ARG A 130 -0.46 9.84 -11.33
C ARG A 130 -1.01 9.69 -9.90
N ARG A 131 -1.60 8.52 -9.57
CA ARG A 131 -2.15 8.26 -8.25
C ARG A 131 -1.17 7.48 -7.38
N VAL A 132 -0.97 7.96 -6.15
CA VAL A 132 -0.22 7.26 -5.08
C VAL A 132 -1.15 7.00 -3.92
N VAL A 133 -1.41 5.74 -3.63
CA VAL A 133 -2.31 5.30 -2.58
C VAL A 133 -1.52 4.56 -1.52
N SER A 134 -1.55 5.02 -0.28
CA SER A 134 -0.89 4.39 0.85
C SER A 134 -1.92 3.68 1.75
N ILE A 135 -1.75 2.37 1.94
CA ILE A 135 -2.64 1.61 2.84
C ILE A 135 -2.14 1.75 4.27
N SER A 136 -2.85 2.57 5.06
CA SER A 136 -2.56 2.79 6.47
C SER A 136 -3.49 1.96 7.36
N SER A 137 -3.93 2.51 8.47
CA SER A 137 -4.81 1.89 9.46
C SER A 137 -5.42 2.97 10.32
N GLY A 138 -6.61 2.74 10.88
CA GLY A 138 -7.15 3.57 11.95
C GLY A 138 -6.21 3.66 13.16
N MET A 139 -5.39 2.63 13.40
CA MET A 139 -4.37 2.66 14.46
C MET A 139 -3.27 3.71 14.24
N GLY A 140 -3.13 4.26 13.02
CA GLY A 140 -2.24 5.38 12.74
C GLY A 140 -2.82 6.75 13.08
N SER A 141 -4.13 6.84 13.36
CA SER A 141 -4.76 8.08 13.80
C SER A 141 -4.36 8.42 15.23
N ILE A 142 -3.90 9.65 15.43
CA ILE A 142 -3.57 10.16 16.77
C ILE A 142 -4.87 10.47 17.52
N ALA A 143 -5.84 11.10 16.82
CA ALA A 143 -7.11 11.49 17.41
C ALA A 143 -8.00 10.30 17.81
N ASP A 144 -7.91 9.17 17.09
CA ASP A 144 -8.70 7.95 17.34
C ASP A 144 -7.99 6.97 18.32
N ASN A 145 -6.83 7.35 18.88
CA ASN A 145 -6.06 6.49 19.77
C ASN A 145 -6.55 6.56 21.23
N ALA A 146 -7.59 5.81 21.55
CA ALA A 146 -8.12 5.66 22.90
C ALA A 146 -7.53 4.47 23.69
N ASN A 147 -6.83 3.54 23.03
CA ASN A 147 -6.46 2.24 23.63
C ASN A 147 -4.96 2.13 23.96
N GLY A 148 -4.09 2.98 23.40
CA GLY A 148 -2.64 2.86 23.57
C GLY A 148 -2.06 1.58 22.98
N GLY A 149 -0.89 1.15 23.47
CA GLY A 149 -0.20 -0.09 23.06
C GLY A 149 0.23 -0.10 21.59
N ALA A 150 0.73 -1.24 21.10
CA ALA A 150 1.10 -1.46 19.70
C ALA A 150 2.00 -0.35 19.12
N TYR A 151 2.97 0.12 19.90
CA TYR A 151 3.76 1.33 19.62
C TYR A 151 4.39 1.30 18.23
N GLY A 152 5.09 0.22 17.87
CA GLY A 152 5.75 0.10 16.58
C GLY A 152 4.79 0.27 15.41
N TYR A 153 3.64 -0.40 15.47
CA TYR A 153 2.63 -0.32 14.42
C TYR A 153 1.99 1.08 14.35
N ARG A 154 1.51 1.62 15.48
CA ARG A 154 0.90 2.95 15.52
C ARG A 154 1.85 4.05 15.05
N LEU A 155 3.06 4.07 15.55
CA LEU A 155 4.09 5.04 15.13
C LEU A 155 4.36 4.94 13.63
N SER A 156 4.53 3.73 13.11
CA SER A 156 4.80 3.53 11.68
C SER A 156 3.63 3.95 10.78
N LYS A 157 2.39 3.70 11.20
CA LYS A 157 1.20 4.08 10.42
C LYS A 157 0.90 5.57 10.52
N ALA A 158 1.13 6.22 11.66
CA ALA A 158 1.09 7.67 11.79
C ALA A 158 2.17 8.36 10.94
N ALA A 159 3.39 7.82 10.93
CA ALA A 159 4.47 8.30 10.07
C ALA A 159 4.14 8.14 8.58
N LEU A 160 3.53 7.03 8.17
CA LEU A 160 3.05 6.84 6.79
C LEU A 160 2.01 7.88 6.40
N ILE A 161 1.06 8.19 7.30
CA ILE A 161 0.04 9.23 7.08
C ILE A 161 0.72 10.58 6.86
N MET A 162 1.68 10.96 7.73
CA MET A 162 2.44 12.20 7.59
C MET A 162 3.28 12.21 6.30
N ALA A 163 3.97 11.12 5.97
CA ALA A 163 4.76 11.00 4.75
C ALA A 163 3.91 11.19 3.49
N ASN A 164 2.71 10.58 3.46
CA ASN A 164 1.78 10.75 2.35
C ASN A 164 1.28 12.20 2.27
N ARG A 165 1.00 12.85 3.41
CA ARG A 165 0.62 14.26 3.44
C ARG A 165 1.72 15.15 2.86
N SER A 166 2.98 14.92 3.22
CA SER A 166 4.13 15.64 2.65
C SER A 166 4.24 15.41 1.15
N MET A 167 4.18 14.15 0.69
CA MET A 167 4.18 13.84 -0.75
C MET A 167 3.04 14.54 -1.50
N SER A 168 1.86 14.66 -0.90
CA SER A 168 0.72 15.35 -1.52
C SER A 168 0.97 16.84 -1.75
N VAL A 169 1.76 17.46 -0.90
CA VAL A 169 2.16 18.88 -1.04
C VAL A 169 3.27 19.01 -2.10
N ASP A 170 4.34 18.21 -1.97
CA ASP A 170 5.52 18.30 -2.83
C ASP A 170 5.22 17.95 -4.30
N LEU A 171 4.27 17.03 -4.53
CA LEU A 171 3.96 16.52 -5.87
C LEU A 171 2.72 17.17 -6.50
N ARG A 172 2.07 18.12 -5.83
CA ARG A 172 0.84 18.77 -6.29
C ARG A 172 1.00 19.41 -7.66
N GLU A 173 2.00 20.26 -7.83
CA GLU A 173 2.26 20.99 -9.08
C GLU A 173 2.67 20.06 -10.23
N ARG A 174 3.07 18.82 -9.91
CA ARG A 174 3.37 17.76 -10.88
C ARG A 174 2.13 16.92 -11.23
N GLY A 175 0.95 17.30 -10.72
CA GLY A 175 -0.35 16.67 -11.04
C GLY A 175 -0.61 15.33 -10.36
N PHE A 176 0.08 15.04 -9.26
CA PHE A 176 -0.16 13.80 -8.48
C PHE A 176 -1.36 13.94 -7.56
N THR A 177 -2.04 12.82 -7.34
CA THR A 177 -3.04 12.65 -6.27
C THR A 177 -2.54 11.58 -5.31
N CYS A 178 -2.12 12.02 -4.11
CA CYS A 178 -1.60 11.16 -3.05
C CYS A 178 -2.64 11.05 -1.94
N VAL A 179 -3.13 9.84 -1.63
CA VAL A 179 -4.13 9.62 -0.59
C VAL A 179 -3.72 8.49 0.35
N VAL A 180 -4.22 8.56 1.57
CA VAL A 180 -4.11 7.46 2.55
C VAL A 180 -5.47 6.79 2.68
N LEU A 181 -5.48 5.45 2.68
CA LEU A 181 -6.69 4.67 2.93
C LEU A 181 -6.56 3.85 4.21
N ASN A 182 -7.59 3.94 5.05
CA ASN A 182 -7.83 2.96 6.11
C ASN A 182 -8.68 1.83 5.54
N PRO A 183 -8.15 0.60 5.41
CA PRO A 183 -8.87 -0.53 4.83
C PRO A 183 -9.99 -1.08 5.73
N GLY A 184 -10.13 -0.55 6.97
CA GLY A 184 -10.94 -1.13 8.02
C GLY A 184 -10.23 -2.28 8.75
N TRP A 185 -10.94 -2.95 9.66
CA TRP A 185 -10.43 -4.17 10.30
C TRP A 185 -10.84 -5.38 9.46
N VAL A 186 -9.87 -5.92 8.72
CA VAL A 186 -10.06 -6.84 7.58
C VAL A 186 -9.64 -8.26 7.93
N GLN A 187 -10.42 -9.25 7.52
CA GLN A 187 -10.13 -10.69 7.65
C GLN A 187 -8.92 -11.07 6.80
N THR A 188 -7.74 -11.07 7.42
CA THR A 188 -6.45 -11.46 6.84
C THR A 188 -5.62 -12.13 7.95
N ASP A 189 -4.47 -12.71 7.61
CA ASP A 189 -3.53 -13.23 8.62
C ASP A 189 -3.16 -12.16 9.66
N MET A 190 -3.08 -10.91 9.25
CA MET A 190 -2.75 -9.77 10.12
C MET A 190 -3.94 -9.33 10.98
N GLY A 191 -5.13 -9.27 10.40
CA GLY A 191 -6.34 -8.79 11.09
C GLY A 191 -7.04 -9.85 11.93
N GLY A 192 -6.73 -11.13 11.69
CA GLY A 192 -7.34 -12.26 12.37
C GLY A 192 -8.74 -12.61 11.87
N SER A 193 -9.24 -13.78 12.31
CA SER A 193 -10.56 -14.30 11.89
C SER A 193 -11.74 -13.56 12.52
N GLN A 194 -11.51 -12.80 13.59
CA GLN A 194 -12.53 -12.01 14.28
C GLN A 194 -12.79 -10.64 13.62
N ALA A 195 -12.00 -10.27 12.61
CA ALA A 195 -12.23 -9.04 11.90
C ALA A 195 -13.62 -9.06 11.21
N PRO A 196 -14.38 -7.94 11.28
CA PRO A 196 -15.75 -7.92 10.76
C PRO A 196 -15.83 -7.77 9.23
N LEU A 197 -14.75 -7.30 8.59
CA LEU A 197 -14.77 -6.95 7.17
C LEU A 197 -14.07 -8.02 6.32
N PRO A 198 -14.78 -8.71 5.41
CA PRO A 198 -14.15 -9.60 4.44
C PRO A 198 -13.17 -8.86 3.53
N VAL A 199 -12.05 -9.51 3.18
CA VAL A 199 -10.97 -8.88 2.40
C VAL A 199 -11.45 -8.44 1.01
N ASP A 200 -12.29 -9.22 0.36
CA ASP A 200 -12.85 -8.92 -0.96
C ASP A 200 -13.73 -7.66 -0.94
N ARG A 201 -14.52 -7.47 0.12
CA ARG A 201 -15.36 -6.27 0.30
C ARG A 201 -14.51 -5.03 0.57
N SER A 202 -13.52 -5.15 1.46
CA SER A 202 -12.60 -4.03 1.75
C SER A 202 -11.90 -3.55 0.48
N VAL A 203 -11.32 -4.49 -0.30
CA VAL A 203 -10.59 -4.15 -1.52
C VAL A 203 -11.52 -3.58 -2.59
N ARG A 204 -12.72 -4.14 -2.79
CA ARG A 204 -13.70 -3.59 -3.72
C ARG A 204 -14.04 -2.14 -3.40
N SER A 205 -14.34 -1.85 -2.13
CA SER A 205 -14.65 -0.48 -1.69
C SER A 205 -13.47 0.47 -1.91
N MET A 206 -12.24 0.01 -1.64
CA MET A 206 -11.03 0.81 -1.91
C MET A 206 -10.82 1.05 -3.40
N LEU A 207 -11.03 0.05 -4.27
CA LEU A 207 -10.92 0.21 -5.73
C LEU A 207 -11.97 1.20 -6.25
N ASP A 208 -13.22 1.06 -5.83
CA ASP A 208 -14.30 1.99 -6.20
C ASP A 208 -13.97 3.44 -5.75
N LEU A 209 -13.30 3.59 -4.61
CA LEU A 209 -12.86 4.90 -4.12
C LEU A 209 -11.68 5.43 -4.95
N ILE A 210 -10.66 4.59 -5.20
CA ILE A 210 -9.49 4.98 -5.99
C ILE A 210 -9.90 5.41 -7.40
N ASP A 211 -10.84 4.71 -8.03
CA ASP A 211 -11.31 5.04 -9.38
C ASP A 211 -11.97 6.42 -9.47
N ARG A 212 -12.61 6.87 -8.38
CA ARG A 212 -13.31 8.18 -8.29
C ARG A 212 -12.42 9.32 -7.80
N LEU A 213 -11.16 9.05 -7.39
CA LEU A 213 -10.27 10.09 -6.89
C LEU A 213 -10.08 11.20 -7.92
N THR A 214 -10.14 12.42 -7.44
CA THR A 214 -9.90 13.66 -8.19
C THR A 214 -8.73 14.43 -7.56
N PRO A 215 -8.18 15.45 -8.21
CA PRO A 215 -7.15 16.31 -7.61
C PRO A 215 -7.58 16.97 -6.28
N GLN A 216 -8.89 17.14 -6.04
CA GLN A 216 -9.43 17.70 -4.80
C GLN A 216 -9.26 16.75 -3.60
N ASP A 217 -9.08 15.45 -3.87
CA ASP A 217 -8.86 14.44 -2.83
C ASP A 217 -7.39 14.34 -2.40
N ASN A 218 -6.50 15.09 -3.07
CA ASN A 218 -5.06 15.04 -2.79
C ASN A 218 -4.76 15.42 -1.33
N GLY A 219 -4.07 14.54 -0.64
CA GLY A 219 -3.65 14.72 0.75
C GLY A 219 -4.69 14.28 1.79
N ARG A 220 -5.79 13.64 1.38
CA ARG A 220 -6.82 13.15 2.33
C ARG A 220 -6.42 11.81 2.96
N PHE A 221 -6.89 11.60 4.19
CA PHE A 221 -6.93 10.30 4.84
C PHE A 221 -8.39 9.82 4.89
N LEU A 222 -8.69 8.74 4.17
CA LEU A 222 -10.04 8.26 3.94
C LEU A 222 -10.22 6.84 4.49
N ASN A 223 -11.42 6.52 4.97
CA ASN A 223 -11.78 5.13 5.25
C ASN A 223 -12.38 4.46 3.99
N VAL A 224 -12.63 3.15 4.06
CA VAL A 224 -13.21 2.37 2.96
C VAL A 224 -14.59 2.86 2.50
N THR A 225 -15.30 3.65 3.30
CA THR A 225 -16.59 4.23 2.92
C THR A 225 -16.44 5.54 2.13
N GLY A 226 -15.21 6.06 2.02
CA GLY A 226 -14.90 7.32 1.34
C GLY A 226 -15.01 8.57 2.21
N ASN A 227 -15.39 8.41 3.47
CA ASN A 227 -15.41 9.53 4.43
C ASN A 227 -13.98 9.83 4.94
N ASP A 228 -13.74 11.09 5.32
CA ASP A 228 -12.50 11.45 5.99
C ASP A 228 -12.32 10.66 7.29
N PHE A 229 -11.12 10.19 7.53
CA PHE A 229 -10.71 9.56 8.77
C PHE A 229 -9.91 10.58 9.60
N PRO A 230 -10.09 10.64 10.92
CA PRO A 230 -9.32 11.57 11.75
C PRO A 230 -7.81 11.24 11.71
N TRP A 231 -7.02 12.32 11.77
CA TRP A 231 -5.54 12.24 11.76
C TRP A 231 -4.96 11.74 13.08
#